data_75f7d27ecad085a83fb2bae37a92fc95
#
_entry.id   75f7d27ecad085a83fb2bae37a92fc95
#
_cell.length_a   1.000
_cell.length_b   1.000
_cell.length_c   1.000
_cell.angle_alpha   90.00
_cell.angle_beta   90.00
_cell.angle_gamma   90.00
#
_symmetry.space_group_name_H-M   'P 1'
#
loop_
_entity.id
_entity.type
_entity.pdbx_description
1 polymer ?
#
loop_
_entity_poly.entity_id
_entity_poly.type
_entity_poly.pdbx_seq_one_letter_code
_entity_poly.pdbx_strand_id
1 'polypeptide(L)'
;MSDTRAVVVDPEAPGRLVIRAVPGPVPDRGEAVVRVRALSLNRGEVRRSGMAAAGWRPGWDLAGEVERAAADGSGPRTGARVVGMLPEGAWAERLAVPTHALAELPDTVTLSQAATFPVAGLTALLALGKRGPLLGRRVLVTGATGGVGDFAVQLARLAGAHVTASARRADQAPALRTLGAHEVVVGDAIPPSPKYDLVVESVGGRTLGTALGALARGGMCVTLGVSASAEVTFDAREFFIAGRTTLYGFYLFTELGSEPASVGLRRLADLVAAGQLTPHVSLERPWTEIARVAQDLMARRFPGKAVLTL
;
A
#
# COMPACT_ATOMS: atom_id res chain seq x y z
N MET A 1 17.54 3.40 -28.89
CA MET A 1 16.45 2.91 -28.02
C MET A 1 15.23 3.78 -28.28
N SER A 2 14.05 3.19 -28.45
CA SER A 2 12.82 3.96 -28.70
C SER A 2 12.36 4.62 -27.39
N ASP A 3 11.87 5.84 -27.50
CA ASP A 3 11.27 6.56 -26.38
C ASP A 3 10.09 5.77 -25.78
N THR A 4 9.79 6.04 -24.53
CA THR A 4 8.62 5.55 -23.81
C THR A 4 7.84 6.74 -23.23
N ARG A 5 6.56 6.56 -22.96
CA ARG A 5 5.78 7.59 -22.26
C ARG A 5 5.83 7.34 -20.77
N ALA A 6 5.96 8.42 -20.00
CA ALA A 6 5.93 8.39 -18.53
C ALA A 6 5.19 9.60 -17.97
N VAL A 7 4.67 9.44 -16.77
CA VAL A 7 4.17 10.57 -15.98
C VAL A 7 5.35 11.33 -15.42
N VAL A 8 5.34 12.64 -15.60
CA VAL A 8 6.32 13.56 -15.03
C VAL A 8 5.63 14.69 -14.29
N VAL A 9 6.31 15.24 -13.29
CA VAL A 9 5.85 16.45 -12.60
C VAL A 9 6.08 17.67 -13.50
N ASP A 10 5.04 18.44 -13.70
CA ASP A 10 5.06 19.75 -14.36
C ASP A 10 4.35 20.76 -13.46
N PRO A 11 5.07 21.64 -12.75
CA PRO A 11 4.48 22.63 -11.85
C PRO A 11 3.43 23.53 -12.48
N GLU A 12 3.53 23.78 -13.79
CA GLU A 12 2.63 24.67 -14.51
C GLU A 12 1.35 23.98 -15.01
N ALA A 13 1.33 22.64 -15.01
CA ALA A 13 0.17 21.89 -15.47
C ALA A 13 -0.90 21.73 -14.37
N PRO A 14 -2.19 21.72 -14.70
CA PRO A 14 -3.25 21.39 -13.76
C PRO A 14 -3.05 20.03 -13.11
N GLY A 15 -2.97 19.98 -11.77
CA GLY A 15 -2.70 18.74 -11.02
C GLY A 15 -1.24 18.29 -11.06
N ARG A 16 -0.35 19.04 -11.69
CA ARG A 16 1.11 18.86 -11.74
C ARG A 16 1.61 17.54 -12.37
N LEU A 17 0.73 16.69 -12.87
CA LEU A 17 1.06 15.40 -13.46
C LEU A 17 0.71 15.40 -14.95
N VAL A 18 1.71 15.20 -15.79
CA VAL A 18 1.56 15.14 -17.25
C VAL A 18 2.25 13.92 -17.82
N ILE A 19 1.74 13.39 -18.92
CA ILE A 19 2.37 12.29 -19.65
C ILE A 19 3.26 12.89 -20.75
N ARG A 20 4.54 12.51 -20.75
CA ARG A 20 5.53 12.96 -21.76
C ARG A 20 6.35 11.79 -22.28
N ALA A 21 6.89 11.95 -23.48
CA ALA A 21 7.95 11.08 -24.00
C ALA A 21 9.22 11.29 -23.18
N VAL A 22 9.85 10.19 -22.78
CA VAL A 22 11.12 10.14 -22.05
C VAL A 22 12.01 9.06 -22.67
N PRO A 23 13.33 9.09 -22.45
CA PRO A 23 14.19 8.00 -22.91
C PRO A 23 13.70 6.65 -22.40
N GLY A 24 13.70 5.64 -23.29
CA GLY A 24 13.32 4.27 -22.94
C GLY A 24 14.26 3.66 -21.88
N PRO A 25 13.81 2.61 -21.17
CA PRO A 25 14.59 2.01 -20.09
C PRO A 25 15.84 1.32 -20.59
N VAL A 26 16.95 1.51 -19.87
CA VAL A 26 18.22 0.80 -20.05
C VAL A 26 18.40 -0.11 -18.84
N PRO A 27 18.06 -1.41 -18.93
CA PRO A 27 18.15 -2.30 -17.78
C PRO A 27 19.62 -2.68 -17.48
N ASP A 28 19.92 -2.76 -16.20
CA ASP A 28 21.08 -3.47 -15.69
C ASP A 28 20.94 -4.98 -15.88
N ARG A 29 22.02 -5.75 -15.62
CA ARG A 29 22.02 -7.20 -15.85
C ARG A 29 20.96 -7.96 -15.04
N GLY A 30 20.66 -7.52 -13.81
CA GLY A 30 19.66 -8.08 -12.91
C GLY A 30 18.28 -7.44 -13.02
N GLU A 31 18.01 -6.70 -14.10
CA GLU A 31 16.73 -6.04 -14.34
C GLU A 31 16.01 -6.59 -15.56
N ALA A 32 14.71 -6.81 -15.41
CA ALA A 32 13.82 -7.11 -16.53
C ALA A 32 13.17 -5.83 -17.07
N VAL A 33 12.93 -5.79 -18.37
CA VAL A 33 12.09 -4.73 -18.97
C VAL A 33 10.64 -5.19 -18.91
N VAL A 34 9.82 -4.42 -18.19
CA VAL A 34 8.39 -4.67 -18.03
C VAL A 34 7.59 -3.67 -18.86
N ARG A 35 6.68 -4.19 -19.67
CA ARG A 35 5.61 -3.41 -20.29
C ARG A 35 4.47 -3.29 -19.29
N VAL A 36 4.29 -2.10 -18.74
CA VAL A 36 3.25 -1.81 -17.76
C VAL A 36 1.87 -1.79 -18.42
N ARG A 37 0.89 -2.40 -17.78
CA ARG A 37 -0.51 -2.45 -18.21
C ARG A 37 -1.45 -1.85 -17.18
N ALA A 38 -1.05 -1.87 -15.90
CA ALA A 38 -1.79 -1.28 -14.82
C ALA A 38 -0.83 -0.71 -13.78
N LEU A 39 -1.19 0.39 -13.19
CA LEU A 39 -0.50 1.04 -12.08
C LEU A 39 -1.52 1.47 -11.04
N SER A 40 -1.10 1.68 -9.79
CA SER A 40 -2.01 2.21 -8.80
C SER A 40 -1.43 3.43 -8.09
N LEU A 41 -2.31 4.19 -7.44
CA LEU A 41 -1.92 5.42 -6.77
C LEU A 41 -1.89 5.24 -5.25
N ASN A 42 -0.89 5.83 -4.61
CA ASN A 42 -0.76 5.93 -3.16
C ASN A 42 -0.64 7.40 -2.73
N ARG A 43 -1.21 7.72 -1.58
CA ARG A 43 -1.21 9.11 -1.06
C ARG A 43 0.20 9.68 -0.87
N GLY A 44 1.17 8.82 -0.52
CA GLY A 44 2.56 9.21 -0.28
C GLY A 44 3.23 9.77 -1.53
N GLU A 45 3.15 9.04 -2.65
CA GLU A 45 3.75 9.47 -3.92
C GLU A 45 3.02 10.66 -4.54
N VAL A 46 1.68 10.73 -4.43
CA VAL A 46 0.91 11.89 -4.90
C VAL A 46 1.27 13.13 -4.08
N ARG A 47 1.43 13.02 -2.75
CA ARG A 47 1.89 14.14 -1.91
C ARG A 47 3.29 14.58 -2.30
N ARG A 48 4.20 13.62 -2.52
CA ARG A 48 5.58 13.91 -2.97
C ARG A 48 5.59 14.63 -4.32
N SER A 49 4.74 14.22 -5.26
CA SER A 49 4.59 14.90 -6.57
C SER A 49 4.18 16.37 -6.43
N GLY A 50 3.35 16.70 -5.42
CA GLY A 50 2.95 18.07 -5.12
C GLY A 50 4.11 19.00 -4.72
N MET A 51 5.23 18.44 -4.25
CA MET A 51 6.40 19.18 -3.76
C MET A 51 7.64 18.98 -4.65
N ALA A 52 7.61 18.04 -5.58
CA ALA A 52 8.75 17.66 -6.40
C ALA A 52 9.06 18.72 -7.48
N ALA A 53 10.31 18.76 -7.93
CA ALA A 53 10.76 19.60 -9.03
C ALA A 53 10.17 19.14 -10.38
N ALA A 54 10.16 20.06 -11.34
CA ALA A 54 9.79 19.74 -12.72
C ALA A 54 10.64 18.59 -13.28
N GLY A 55 10.00 17.68 -14.01
CA GLY A 55 10.64 16.51 -14.61
C GLY A 55 10.82 15.31 -13.69
N TRP A 56 10.56 15.42 -12.37
CA TRP A 56 10.57 14.24 -11.49
C TRP A 56 9.52 13.23 -11.92
N ARG A 57 9.87 11.94 -11.86
CA ARG A 57 9.03 10.83 -12.31
C ARG A 57 8.45 10.10 -11.09
N PRO A 58 7.15 10.23 -10.81
CA PRO A 58 6.48 9.53 -9.72
C PRO A 58 6.15 8.07 -10.07
N GLY A 59 5.61 7.37 -9.06
CA GLY A 59 5.05 6.04 -9.20
C GLY A 59 5.87 4.99 -8.45
N TRP A 60 5.15 4.15 -7.70
CA TRP A 60 5.72 3.03 -6.96
C TRP A 60 5.19 1.68 -7.45
N ASP A 61 3.90 1.58 -7.76
CA ASP A 61 3.17 0.35 -8.07
C ASP A 61 3.09 0.11 -9.57
N LEU A 62 3.34 -1.13 -9.99
CA LEU A 62 3.17 -1.56 -11.39
C LEU A 62 2.68 -3.01 -11.49
N ALA A 63 1.92 -3.30 -12.53
CA ALA A 63 1.64 -4.65 -13.01
C ALA A 63 1.69 -4.66 -14.54
N GLY A 64 2.16 -5.75 -15.14
CA GLY A 64 2.33 -5.82 -16.58
C GLY A 64 2.89 -7.15 -17.06
N GLU A 65 3.63 -7.10 -18.15
CA GLU A 65 4.24 -8.25 -18.81
C GLU A 65 5.74 -8.02 -19.01
N VAL A 66 6.55 -9.04 -18.78
CA VAL A 66 7.98 -8.99 -19.06
C VAL A 66 8.19 -8.94 -20.58
N GLU A 67 8.66 -7.81 -21.08
CA GLU A 67 9.02 -7.64 -22.50
C GLU A 67 10.42 -8.22 -22.79
N ARG A 68 11.34 -8.11 -21.83
CA ARG A 68 12.70 -8.68 -21.88
C ARG A 68 13.13 -9.14 -20.49
N ALA A 69 13.51 -10.42 -20.37
CA ALA A 69 14.05 -10.97 -19.13
C ALA A 69 15.40 -10.36 -18.76
N ALA A 70 15.79 -10.46 -17.49
CA ALA A 70 17.08 -10.03 -17.00
C ALA A 70 18.23 -10.81 -17.67
N ALA A 71 19.31 -10.10 -17.99
CA ALA A 71 20.45 -10.67 -18.74
C ALA A 71 21.28 -11.66 -17.89
N ASP A 72 21.15 -11.64 -16.56
CA ASP A 72 21.80 -12.59 -15.66
C ASP A 72 20.99 -13.89 -15.45
N GLY A 73 19.81 -14.00 -16.09
CA GLY A 73 18.93 -15.16 -15.98
C GLY A 73 18.08 -15.20 -14.73
N SER A 74 18.12 -14.15 -13.88
CA SER A 74 17.30 -14.07 -12.68
C SER A 74 15.86 -13.64 -12.99
N GLY A 75 14.92 -13.96 -12.07
CA GLY A 75 13.55 -13.46 -12.09
C GLY A 75 12.65 -14.03 -13.19
N PRO A 76 11.53 -13.35 -13.50
CA PRO A 76 10.53 -13.82 -14.44
C PRO A 76 11.02 -13.83 -15.90
N ARG A 77 10.58 -14.84 -16.67
CA ARG A 77 10.89 -14.98 -18.10
C ARG A 77 10.12 -13.97 -18.96
N THR A 78 10.59 -13.77 -20.18
CA THR A 78 9.86 -12.99 -21.21
C THR A 78 8.45 -13.56 -21.41
N GLY A 79 7.46 -12.70 -21.48
CA GLY A 79 6.03 -13.02 -21.60
C GLY A 79 5.34 -13.29 -20.27
N ALA A 80 6.07 -13.43 -19.15
CA ALA A 80 5.45 -13.62 -17.84
C ALA A 80 4.63 -12.39 -17.42
N ARG A 81 3.46 -12.62 -16.85
CA ARG A 81 2.65 -11.60 -16.20
C ARG A 81 3.22 -11.33 -14.81
N VAL A 82 3.45 -10.07 -14.47
CA VAL A 82 4.18 -9.69 -13.24
C VAL A 82 3.50 -8.55 -12.51
N VAL A 83 3.75 -8.51 -11.21
CA VAL A 83 3.55 -7.35 -10.34
C VAL A 83 4.91 -6.93 -9.78
N GLY A 84 5.09 -5.64 -9.58
CA GLY A 84 6.36 -5.13 -9.06
C GLY A 84 6.24 -3.73 -8.48
N MET A 85 7.37 -3.27 -7.94
CA MET A 85 7.47 -1.93 -7.41
C MET A 85 8.84 -1.30 -7.65
N LEU A 86 8.85 0.02 -7.68
CA LEU A 86 10.06 0.84 -7.72
C LEU A 86 9.97 1.94 -6.64
N PRO A 87 11.09 2.46 -6.14
CA PRO A 87 11.08 3.59 -5.20
C PRO A 87 10.62 4.90 -5.85
N GLU A 88 10.67 4.98 -7.19
CA GLU A 88 10.16 6.07 -8.02
C GLU A 88 10.08 5.65 -9.49
N GLY A 89 9.34 6.42 -10.31
CA GLY A 89 9.32 6.29 -11.77
C GLY A 89 8.42 5.18 -12.31
N ALA A 90 7.65 4.47 -11.47
CA ALA A 90 6.85 3.33 -11.93
C ALA A 90 5.66 3.72 -12.83
N TRP A 91 5.29 4.99 -12.92
CA TRP A 91 4.20 5.42 -13.79
C TRP A 91 4.68 5.68 -15.22
N ALA A 92 5.01 4.63 -15.95
CA ALA A 92 5.49 4.67 -17.33
C ALA A 92 5.05 3.41 -18.10
N GLU A 93 5.09 3.47 -19.42
CA GLU A 93 4.72 2.35 -20.30
C GLU A 93 5.73 1.19 -20.26
N ARG A 94 7.01 1.51 -20.11
CA ARG A 94 8.11 0.55 -20.04
C ARG A 94 9.08 0.93 -18.95
N LEU A 95 9.53 -0.05 -18.20
CA LEU A 95 10.41 0.12 -17.04
C LEU A 95 11.47 -0.97 -16.99
N ALA A 96 12.68 -0.61 -16.60
CA ALA A 96 13.66 -1.55 -16.09
C ALA A 96 13.37 -1.75 -14.60
N VAL A 97 13.15 -3.00 -14.18
CA VAL A 97 12.75 -3.33 -12.81
C VAL A 97 13.66 -4.44 -12.28
N PRO A 98 14.32 -4.25 -11.13
CA PRO A 98 15.12 -5.28 -10.49
C PRO A 98 14.29 -6.55 -10.24
N THR A 99 14.85 -7.71 -10.55
CA THR A 99 14.11 -8.98 -10.46
C THR A 99 13.67 -9.32 -9.04
N HIS A 100 14.39 -8.88 -8.01
CA HIS A 100 13.99 -9.03 -6.60
C HIS A 100 12.80 -8.12 -6.20
N ALA A 101 12.41 -7.17 -7.06
CA ALA A 101 11.23 -6.33 -6.89
C ALA A 101 10.03 -6.78 -7.76
N LEU A 102 10.15 -7.93 -8.45
CA LEU A 102 9.11 -8.51 -9.31
C LEU A 102 8.62 -9.86 -8.76
N ALA A 103 7.33 -10.12 -8.87
CA ALA A 103 6.74 -11.45 -8.69
C ALA A 103 5.88 -11.81 -9.90
N GLU A 104 5.98 -13.08 -10.34
CA GLU A 104 5.13 -13.63 -11.38
C GLU A 104 3.72 -13.85 -10.84
N LEU A 105 2.71 -13.57 -11.67
CA LEU A 105 1.29 -13.66 -11.31
C LEU A 105 0.67 -14.97 -11.74
N PRO A 106 -0.12 -15.62 -10.88
CA PRO A 106 -1.06 -16.67 -11.30
C PRO A 106 -2.05 -16.17 -12.37
N ASP A 107 -2.48 -17.03 -13.27
CA ASP A 107 -3.36 -16.67 -14.39
C ASP A 107 -4.72 -16.10 -13.94
N THR A 108 -5.20 -16.51 -12.77
CA THR A 108 -6.47 -16.06 -12.19
C THR A 108 -6.44 -14.65 -11.63
N VAL A 109 -5.24 -14.08 -11.39
CA VAL A 109 -5.08 -12.73 -10.84
C VAL A 109 -5.04 -11.72 -11.98
N THR A 110 -5.92 -10.73 -11.97
CA THR A 110 -5.93 -9.67 -13.00
C THR A 110 -4.80 -8.65 -12.73
N LEU A 111 -4.34 -7.98 -13.79
CA LEU A 111 -3.31 -6.94 -13.66
C LEU A 111 -3.80 -5.75 -12.81
N SER A 112 -5.09 -5.42 -12.89
CA SER A 112 -5.71 -4.37 -12.04
C SER A 112 -5.69 -4.76 -10.56
N GLN A 113 -6.02 -6.00 -10.21
CA GLN A 113 -5.88 -6.49 -8.85
C GLN A 113 -4.42 -6.43 -8.38
N ALA A 114 -3.52 -6.98 -9.21
CA ALA A 114 -2.09 -7.05 -8.91
C ALA A 114 -1.47 -5.67 -8.68
N ALA A 115 -1.83 -4.65 -9.48
CA ALA A 115 -1.31 -3.30 -9.33
C ALA A 115 -1.60 -2.68 -7.95
N THR A 116 -2.56 -3.22 -7.18
CA THR A 116 -2.86 -2.74 -5.82
C THR A 116 -1.94 -3.30 -4.74
N PHE A 117 -1.20 -4.40 -5.01
CA PHE A 117 -0.42 -5.12 -4.00
C PHE A 117 0.80 -4.37 -3.49
N PRO A 118 1.63 -3.72 -4.36
CA PRO A 118 2.98 -3.39 -3.96
C PRO A 118 3.01 -2.54 -2.70
N VAL A 119 2.60 -1.29 -2.74
CA VAL A 119 2.66 -0.46 -1.53
C VAL A 119 1.61 -0.87 -0.51
N ALA A 120 0.35 -0.99 -0.89
CA ALA A 120 -0.71 -1.20 0.08
C ALA A 120 -0.70 -2.60 0.70
N GLY A 121 -0.58 -3.64 -0.14
CA GLY A 121 -0.54 -5.03 0.32
C GLY A 121 0.71 -5.37 1.10
N LEU A 122 1.91 -5.00 0.61
CA LEU A 122 3.17 -5.25 1.33
C LEU A 122 3.22 -4.49 2.65
N THR A 123 2.77 -3.23 2.69
CA THR A 123 2.70 -2.47 3.94
C THR A 123 1.83 -3.19 4.97
N ALA A 124 0.65 -3.66 4.58
CA ALA A 124 -0.24 -4.38 5.48
C ALA A 124 0.38 -5.72 5.95
N LEU A 125 0.92 -6.50 5.02
CA LEU A 125 1.54 -7.81 5.29
C LEU A 125 2.72 -7.68 6.27
N LEU A 126 3.65 -6.77 6.00
CA LEU A 126 4.85 -6.59 6.79
C LEU A 126 4.55 -5.91 8.15
N ALA A 127 3.60 -4.96 8.20
CA ALA A 127 3.18 -4.33 9.45
C ALA A 127 2.54 -5.34 10.42
N LEU A 128 1.68 -6.21 9.92
CA LEU A 128 1.09 -7.30 10.72
C LEU A 128 2.16 -8.28 11.20
N GLY A 129 3.17 -8.56 10.39
CA GLY A 129 4.29 -9.45 10.74
C GLY A 129 5.15 -8.94 11.90
N LYS A 130 5.15 -7.63 12.23
CA LYS A 130 5.96 -7.07 13.32
C LYS A 130 5.61 -7.62 14.70
N ARG A 131 4.36 -8.06 14.90
CA ARG A 131 3.92 -8.63 16.17
C ARG A 131 4.14 -10.14 16.28
N GLY A 132 4.49 -10.83 15.19
CA GLY A 132 4.57 -12.30 15.12
C GLY A 132 3.16 -12.93 15.01
N PRO A 133 2.94 -14.15 15.55
CA PRO A 133 1.67 -14.86 15.40
C PRO A 133 0.48 -14.07 15.92
N LEU A 134 -0.59 -14.00 15.11
CA LEU A 134 -1.80 -13.19 15.39
C LEU A 134 -3.00 -14.01 15.83
N LEU A 135 -2.91 -15.35 15.84
CA LEU A 135 -4.01 -16.22 16.27
C LEU A 135 -4.51 -15.84 17.68
N GLY A 136 -5.79 -15.50 17.79
CA GLY A 136 -6.42 -15.10 19.05
C GLY A 136 -6.04 -13.70 19.56
N ARG A 137 -5.19 -12.94 18.84
CA ARG A 137 -4.81 -11.58 19.21
C ARG A 137 -5.88 -10.57 18.81
N ARG A 138 -5.99 -9.49 19.59
CA ARG A 138 -6.83 -8.34 19.22
C ARG A 138 -6.03 -7.34 18.39
N VAL A 139 -6.47 -7.14 17.16
CA VAL A 139 -5.82 -6.22 16.20
C VAL A 139 -6.75 -5.06 15.88
N LEU A 140 -6.25 -3.84 16.05
CA LEU A 140 -6.92 -2.63 15.59
C LEU A 140 -6.29 -2.18 14.27
N VAL A 141 -7.13 -1.90 13.27
CA VAL A 141 -6.71 -1.28 12.01
C VAL A 141 -7.36 0.09 11.88
N THR A 142 -6.55 1.16 11.92
CA THR A 142 -7.04 2.51 11.68
C THR A 142 -7.00 2.84 10.19
N GLY A 143 -7.82 3.80 9.76
CA GLY A 143 -7.94 4.11 8.33
C GLY A 143 -8.33 2.88 7.49
N ALA A 144 -9.15 2.01 8.06
CA ALA A 144 -9.48 0.70 7.51
C ALA A 144 -10.16 0.74 6.12
N THR A 145 -10.75 1.86 5.75
CA THR A 145 -11.35 2.07 4.41
C THR A 145 -10.36 2.51 3.34
N GLY A 146 -9.08 2.71 3.69
CA GLY A 146 -8.01 3.07 2.74
C GLY A 146 -7.32 1.83 2.16
N GLY A 147 -6.43 2.03 1.17
CA GLY A 147 -5.76 0.91 0.49
C GLY A 147 -5.02 -0.05 1.44
N VAL A 148 -4.17 0.47 2.34
CA VAL A 148 -3.45 -0.38 3.33
C VAL A 148 -4.42 -1.02 4.33
N GLY A 149 -5.42 -0.24 4.80
CA GLY A 149 -6.37 -0.71 5.79
C GLY A 149 -7.23 -1.87 5.30
N ASP A 150 -7.65 -1.83 4.04
CA ASP A 150 -8.40 -2.90 3.37
C ASP A 150 -7.63 -4.23 3.42
N PHE A 151 -6.38 -4.24 2.98
CA PHE A 151 -5.51 -5.41 3.07
C PHE A 151 -5.26 -5.84 4.53
N ALA A 152 -5.03 -4.88 5.43
CA ALA A 152 -4.70 -5.19 6.82
C ALA A 152 -5.86 -5.88 7.56
N VAL A 153 -7.11 -5.46 7.32
CA VAL A 153 -8.30 -6.11 7.90
C VAL A 153 -8.40 -7.56 7.44
N GLN A 154 -8.31 -7.81 6.13
CA GLN A 154 -8.42 -9.14 5.54
C GLN A 154 -7.26 -10.05 6.00
N LEU A 155 -6.02 -9.58 5.92
CA LEU A 155 -4.84 -10.36 6.32
C LEU A 155 -4.82 -10.66 7.82
N ALA A 156 -5.21 -9.71 8.68
CA ALA A 156 -5.32 -9.95 10.12
C ALA A 156 -6.41 -10.99 10.44
N ARG A 157 -7.55 -10.90 9.76
CA ARG A 157 -8.63 -11.89 9.87
C ARG A 157 -8.16 -13.28 9.44
N LEU A 158 -7.48 -13.36 8.30
CA LEU A 158 -6.93 -14.62 7.77
C LEU A 158 -5.88 -15.23 8.73
N ALA A 159 -5.11 -14.40 9.42
CA ALA A 159 -4.15 -14.82 10.43
C ALA A 159 -4.79 -15.23 11.78
N GLY A 160 -6.12 -15.24 11.89
CA GLY A 160 -6.86 -15.67 13.08
C GLY A 160 -6.97 -14.63 14.19
N ALA A 161 -6.74 -13.34 13.87
CA ALA A 161 -6.93 -12.26 14.84
C ALA A 161 -8.40 -11.89 15.04
N HIS A 162 -8.73 -11.35 16.21
CA HIS A 162 -9.97 -10.61 16.44
C HIS A 162 -9.76 -9.16 15.98
N VAL A 163 -10.36 -8.79 14.84
CA VAL A 163 -10.10 -7.54 14.14
C VAL A 163 -11.12 -6.47 14.50
N THR A 164 -10.66 -5.33 14.99
CA THR A 164 -11.42 -4.08 15.11
C THR A 164 -10.96 -3.13 14.02
N ALA A 165 -11.88 -2.61 13.20
CA ALA A 165 -11.61 -1.64 12.16
C ALA A 165 -12.08 -0.24 12.59
N SER A 166 -11.29 0.80 12.31
CA SER A 166 -11.71 2.18 12.55
C SER A 166 -12.17 2.84 11.25
N ALA A 167 -13.32 3.46 11.30
CA ALA A 167 -13.95 4.22 10.21
C ALA A 167 -14.30 5.64 10.65
N ARG A 168 -14.28 6.58 9.73
CA ARG A 168 -14.68 7.99 10.02
C ARG A 168 -16.19 8.16 10.11
N ARG A 169 -16.96 7.35 9.39
CA ARG A 169 -18.42 7.46 9.26
C ARG A 169 -19.07 6.10 9.48
N ALA A 170 -20.25 6.13 10.08
CA ALA A 170 -21.01 4.91 10.41
C ALA A 170 -21.46 4.13 9.15
N ASP A 171 -21.72 4.81 8.04
CA ASP A 171 -22.10 4.17 6.76
C ASP A 171 -21.01 3.29 6.15
N GLN A 172 -19.77 3.39 6.61
CA GLN A 172 -18.64 2.55 6.20
C GLN A 172 -18.57 1.20 6.93
N ALA A 173 -19.30 1.06 8.07
CA ALA A 173 -19.20 -0.13 8.92
C ALA A 173 -19.66 -1.44 8.23
N PRO A 174 -20.72 -1.49 7.43
CA PRO A 174 -21.10 -2.73 6.74
C PRO A 174 -20.00 -3.27 5.83
N ALA A 175 -19.37 -2.40 5.02
CA ALA A 175 -18.29 -2.80 4.13
C ALA A 175 -17.08 -3.37 4.91
N LEU A 176 -16.70 -2.74 6.03
CA LEU A 176 -15.61 -3.23 6.87
C LEU A 176 -15.90 -4.59 7.52
N ARG A 177 -17.16 -4.85 7.90
CA ARG A 177 -17.57 -6.17 8.37
C ARG A 177 -17.49 -7.23 7.26
N THR A 178 -17.89 -6.88 6.05
CA THR A 178 -17.74 -7.76 4.87
C THR A 178 -16.28 -8.10 4.60
N LEU A 179 -15.34 -7.17 4.84
CA LEU A 179 -13.90 -7.41 4.74
C LEU A 179 -13.35 -8.31 5.85
N GLY A 180 -14.12 -8.59 6.90
CA GLY A 180 -13.74 -9.47 8.00
C GLY A 180 -13.50 -8.79 9.35
N ALA A 181 -13.84 -7.51 9.50
CA ALA A 181 -13.80 -6.87 10.81
C ALA A 181 -14.91 -7.42 11.71
N HIS A 182 -14.55 -7.83 12.93
CA HIS A 182 -15.49 -8.27 13.96
C HIS A 182 -16.20 -7.07 14.60
N GLU A 183 -15.45 -6.00 14.82
CA GLU A 183 -15.93 -4.77 15.44
C GLU A 183 -15.56 -3.56 14.58
N VAL A 184 -16.37 -2.50 14.63
CA VAL A 184 -16.09 -1.24 13.95
C VAL A 184 -16.22 -0.09 14.93
N VAL A 185 -15.16 0.68 15.08
CA VAL A 185 -15.12 1.95 15.84
C VAL A 185 -15.32 3.10 14.86
N VAL A 186 -16.27 3.99 15.17
CA VAL A 186 -16.57 5.15 14.33
C VAL A 186 -16.07 6.43 15.00
N GLY A 187 -15.39 7.27 14.22
CA GLY A 187 -14.84 8.55 14.68
C GLY A 187 -13.32 8.60 14.63
N ASP A 188 -12.76 9.62 15.25
CA ASP A 188 -11.32 9.92 15.25
C ASP A 188 -10.63 9.55 16.58
N ALA A 189 -11.38 9.09 17.56
CA ALA A 189 -10.87 8.63 18.86
C ALA A 189 -11.10 7.14 19.03
N ILE A 190 -10.06 6.44 19.44
CA ILE A 190 -10.14 5.02 19.78
C ILE A 190 -10.52 4.90 21.27
N PRO A 191 -11.58 4.15 21.59
CA PRO A 191 -11.95 3.89 22.98
C PRO A 191 -10.81 3.21 23.75
N PRO A 192 -10.62 3.52 25.06
CA PRO A 192 -9.56 2.91 25.86
C PRO A 192 -9.74 1.42 26.13
N SER A 193 -10.91 0.88 25.82
CA SER A 193 -11.27 -0.53 25.94
C SER A 193 -12.11 -0.95 24.72
N PRO A 194 -11.93 -2.15 24.19
CA PRO A 194 -10.97 -3.18 24.60
C PRO A 194 -9.51 -2.80 24.32
N LYS A 195 -8.56 -3.49 24.98
CA LYS A 195 -7.12 -3.31 24.71
C LYS A 195 -6.66 -4.16 23.52
N TYR A 196 -5.66 -3.66 22.77
CA TYR A 196 -5.15 -4.26 21.53
C TYR A 196 -3.71 -4.76 21.66
N ASP A 197 -3.45 -5.96 21.14
CA ASP A 197 -2.10 -6.53 21.04
C ASP A 197 -1.30 -5.88 19.93
N LEU A 198 -1.98 -5.50 18.84
CA LEU A 198 -1.38 -4.81 17.69
C LEU A 198 -2.33 -3.73 17.17
N VAL A 199 -1.75 -2.58 16.88
CA VAL A 199 -2.43 -1.50 16.14
C VAL A 199 -1.67 -1.26 14.84
N VAL A 200 -2.36 -1.38 13.69
CA VAL A 200 -1.86 -0.93 12.38
C VAL A 200 -2.42 0.47 12.14
N GLU A 201 -1.56 1.48 12.23
CA GLU A 201 -1.97 2.86 12.34
C GLU A 201 -1.53 3.69 11.12
N SER A 202 -2.50 4.33 10.43
CA SER A 202 -2.27 5.09 9.19
C SER A 202 -2.87 6.50 9.18
N VAL A 203 -3.43 6.94 10.31
CA VAL A 203 -4.21 8.18 10.39
C VAL A 203 -3.41 9.32 11.03
N GLY A 204 -2.67 9.02 12.10
CA GLY A 204 -1.97 10.04 12.89
C GLY A 204 -2.89 10.85 13.79
N GLY A 205 -2.41 12.01 14.28
CA GLY A 205 -3.17 12.95 15.09
C GLY A 205 -3.85 12.31 16.29
N ARG A 206 -5.10 12.71 16.56
CA ARG A 206 -5.91 12.20 17.68
C ARG A 206 -6.11 10.68 17.64
N THR A 207 -6.28 10.10 16.44
CA THR A 207 -6.47 8.65 16.30
C THR A 207 -5.27 7.87 16.81
N LEU A 208 -4.05 8.25 16.42
CA LEU A 208 -2.82 7.63 16.93
C LEU A 208 -2.69 7.87 18.44
N GLY A 209 -2.90 9.10 18.91
CA GLY A 209 -2.79 9.43 20.34
C GLY A 209 -3.68 8.57 21.22
N THR A 210 -4.96 8.38 20.83
CA THR A 210 -5.90 7.55 21.59
C THR A 210 -5.64 6.05 21.41
N ALA A 211 -5.16 5.62 20.24
CA ALA A 211 -4.78 4.23 20.01
C ALA A 211 -3.61 3.77 20.87
N LEU A 212 -2.65 4.66 21.18
CA LEU A 212 -1.55 4.36 22.10
C LEU A 212 -2.06 4.05 23.52
N GLY A 213 -3.09 4.79 24.01
CA GLY A 213 -3.74 4.52 25.28
C GLY A 213 -4.56 3.21 25.30
N ALA A 214 -4.92 2.68 24.12
CA ALA A 214 -5.67 1.43 23.98
C ALA A 214 -4.79 0.18 23.82
N LEU A 215 -3.45 0.30 23.93
CA LEU A 215 -2.55 -0.85 23.85
C LEU A 215 -2.69 -1.78 25.06
N ALA A 216 -2.67 -3.08 24.83
CA ALA A 216 -2.54 -4.10 25.85
C ALA A 216 -1.12 -4.15 26.41
N ARG A 217 -0.90 -4.84 27.51
CA ARG A 217 0.45 -5.12 28.02
C ARG A 217 1.26 -5.86 26.97
N GLY A 218 2.44 -5.31 26.62
CA GLY A 218 3.27 -5.82 25.55
C GLY A 218 2.69 -5.55 24.14
N GLY A 219 1.68 -4.71 24.04
CA GLY A 219 1.07 -4.33 22.76
C GLY A 219 1.99 -3.43 21.92
N MET A 220 1.82 -3.48 20.62
CA MET A 220 2.60 -2.71 19.64
C MET A 220 1.68 -1.86 18.77
N CYS A 221 2.04 -0.59 18.58
CA CYS A 221 1.46 0.26 17.55
C CYS A 221 2.48 0.45 16.42
N VAL A 222 2.12 -0.01 15.22
CA VAL A 222 2.90 0.18 13.99
C VAL A 222 2.32 1.39 13.26
N THR A 223 3.00 2.54 13.34
CA THR A 223 2.58 3.75 12.63
C THR A 223 3.25 3.81 11.26
N LEU A 224 2.44 3.94 10.22
CA LEU A 224 2.86 3.84 8.82
C LEU A 224 2.28 4.95 7.92
N GLY A 225 1.49 5.85 8.51
CA GLY A 225 0.90 6.95 7.77
C GLY A 225 0.35 8.04 8.66
N VAL A 226 0.20 9.23 8.09
CA VAL A 226 -0.28 10.45 8.76
C VAL A 226 -1.37 11.10 7.92
N SER A 227 -2.42 10.33 7.61
CA SER A 227 -3.45 10.79 6.68
C SER A 227 -4.30 11.94 7.21
N ALA A 228 -4.40 12.14 8.54
CA ALA A 228 -5.08 13.26 9.18
C ALA A 228 -4.09 14.33 9.67
N SER A 229 -3.09 13.94 10.46
CA SER A 229 -2.07 14.85 11.00
C SER A 229 -0.77 14.11 11.29
N ALA A 230 0.36 14.78 11.05
CA ALA A 230 1.69 14.29 11.46
C ALA A 230 1.99 14.58 12.94
N GLU A 231 1.36 15.60 13.51
CA GLU A 231 1.52 15.95 14.91
C GLU A 231 0.58 15.12 15.77
N VAL A 232 1.11 14.58 16.88
CA VAL A 232 0.41 13.64 17.77
C VAL A 232 0.63 14.03 19.21
N THR A 233 -0.45 14.12 19.97
CA THR A 233 -0.42 14.25 21.43
C THR A 233 -1.03 13.00 22.04
N PHE A 234 -0.38 12.40 23.04
CA PHE A 234 -0.88 11.24 23.75
C PHE A 234 -0.52 11.29 25.25
N ASP A 235 -1.25 10.57 26.08
CA ASP A 235 -0.94 10.42 27.50
C ASP A 235 0.21 9.41 27.67
N ALA A 236 1.40 9.92 27.98
CA ALA A 236 2.58 9.09 28.15
C ALA A 236 2.46 8.16 29.36
N ARG A 237 1.71 8.56 30.41
CA ARG A 237 1.49 7.73 31.59
C ARG A 237 0.66 6.50 31.26
N GLU A 238 -0.45 6.64 30.51
CA GLU A 238 -1.26 5.50 30.05
C GLU A 238 -0.43 4.55 29.18
N PHE A 239 0.42 5.10 28.30
CA PHE A 239 1.28 4.32 27.44
C PHE A 239 2.29 3.46 28.21
N PHE A 240 3.03 4.03 29.19
CA PHE A 240 4.04 3.25 29.92
C PHE A 240 3.45 2.36 31.02
N ILE A 241 2.32 2.70 31.64
CA ILE A 241 1.66 1.88 32.68
C ILE A 241 1.13 0.56 32.11
N ALA A 242 0.68 0.53 30.86
CA ALA A 242 0.30 -0.71 30.20
C ALA A 242 1.45 -1.75 30.20
N GLY A 243 2.69 -1.27 30.20
CA GLY A 243 3.91 -2.06 30.34
C GLY A 243 4.34 -2.78 29.06
N ARG A 244 5.60 -2.62 28.70
CA ARG A 244 6.22 -3.22 27.50
C ARG A 244 5.56 -2.81 26.18
N THR A 245 4.87 -1.68 26.14
CA THR A 245 4.27 -1.13 24.94
C THR A 245 5.33 -0.63 23.97
N THR A 246 5.07 -0.76 22.67
CA THR A 246 5.99 -0.35 21.62
C THR A 246 5.26 0.57 20.63
N LEU A 247 5.88 1.69 20.27
CA LEU A 247 5.54 2.49 19.10
C LEU A 247 6.62 2.25 18.04
N TYR A 248 6.24 1.63 16.92
CA TYR A 248 7.15 1.28 15.84
C TYR A 248 6.88 2.16 14.62
N GLY A 249 7.88 2.93 14.19
CA GLY A 249 7.84 3.71 12.97
C GLY A 249 8.12 2.81 11.76
N PHE A 250 7.12 2.63 10.91
CA PHE A 250 7.19 1.75 9.76
C PHE A 250 7.32 2.56 8.46
N TYR A 251 8.37 2.29 7.68
CA TYR A 251 8.53 2.81 6.33
C TYR A 251 8.84 1.67 5.36
N LEU A 252 7.93 1.39 4.41
CA LEU A 252 7.98 0.21 3.56
C LEU A 252 9.34 0.00 2.89
N PHE A 253 9.91 1.05 2.29
CA PHE A 253 11.18 0.92 1.57
C PHE A 253 12.37 0.57 2.47
N THR A 254 12.33 0.91 3.76
CA THR A 254 13.31 0.46 4.74
C THR A 254 13.09 -1.01 5.12
N GLU A 255 11.84 -1.43 5.26
CA GLU A 255 11.49 -2.82 5.60
C GLU A 255 11.91 -3.81 4.51
N LEU A 256 11.82 -3.41 3.24
CA LEU A 256 12.25 -4.20 2.08
C LEU A 256 13.76 -4.44 2.02
N GLY A 257 14.55 -3.76 2.83
CA GLY A 257 15.97 -4.09 3.02
C GLY A 257 16.21 -5.43 3.72
N SER A 258 15.21 -5.95 4.45
CA SER A 258 15.30 -7.22 5.17
C SER A 258 14.74 -8.41 4.39
N GLU A 259 13.74 -8.18 3.53
CA GLU A 259 13.11 -9.21 2.69
C GLU A 259 12.77 -8.61 1.32
N PRO A 260 13.19 -9.25 0.20
CA PRO A 260 12.86 -8.77 -1.15
C PRO A 260 11.35 -8.63 -1.36
N ALA A 261 10.94 -7.56 -2.06
CA ALA A 261 9.52 -7.31 -2.36
C ALA A 261 8.86 -8.49 -3.09
N SER A 262 9.61 -9.19 -3.96
CA SER A 262 9.13 -10.36 -4.72
C SER A 262 8.52 -11.44 -3.82
N VAL A 263 9.05 -11.66 -2.61
CA VAL A 263 8.55 -12.69 -1.67
C VAL A 263 7.16 -12.33 -1.16
N GLY A 264 6.99 -11.10 -0.65
CA GLY A 264 5.71 -10.63 -0.17
C GLY A 264 4.67 -10.48 -1.29
N LEU A 265 5.09 -9.99 -2.48
CA LEU A 265 4.22 -9.87 -3.66
C LEU A 265 3.71 -11.24 -4.13
N ARG A 266 4.57 -12.26 -4.19
CA ARG A 266 4.16 -13.64 -4.51
C ARG A 266 3.14 -14.14 -3.51
N ARG A 267 3.38 -13.99 -2.20
CA ARG A 267 2.44 -14.41 -1.15
C ARG A 267 1.06 -13.75 -1.32
N LEU A 268 1.02 -12.45 -1.61
CA LEU A 268 -0.23 -11.74 -1.86
C LEU A 268 -0.94 -12.25 -3.11
N ALA A 269 -0.20 -12.48 -4.20
CA ALA A 269 -0.75 -13.02 -5.44
C ALA A 269 -1.35 -14.42 -5.24
N ASP A 270 -0.67 -15.29 -4.49
CA ASP A 270 -1.14 -16.63 -4.17
C ASP A 270 -2.44 -16.61 -3.33
N LEU A 271 -2.52 -15.71 -2.33
CA LEU A 271 -3.73 -15.52 -1.52
C LEU A 271 -4.92 -15.04 -2.36
N VAL A 272 -4.69 -14.14 -3.32
CA VAL A 272 -5.74 -13.68 -4.25
C VAL A 272 -6.14 -14.81 -5.20
N ALA A 273 -5.20 -15.54 -5.76
CA ALA A 273 -5.48 -16.69 -6.62
C ALA A 273 -6.30 -17.78 -5.91
N ALA A 274 -6.05 -17.99 -4.61
CA ALA A 274 -6.80 -18.91 -3.75
C ALA A 274 -8.17 -18.37 -3.29
N GLY A 275 -8.55 -17.14 -3.66
CA GLY A 275 -9.80 -16.50 -3.21
C GLY A 275 -9.83 -16.12 -1.72
N GLN A 276 -8.67 -16.13 -1.05
CA GLN A 276 -8.55 -15.82 0.39
C GLN A 276 -8.35 -14.32 0.65
N LEU A 277 -7.94 -13.58 -0.36
CA LEU A 277 -7.73 -12.12 -0.32
C LEU A 277 -8.41 -11.49 -1.54
N THR A 278 -9.19 -10.44 -1.32
CA THR A 278 -9.89 -9.73 -2.40
C THR A 278 -9.43 -8.27 -2.42
N PRO A 279 -8.58 -7.86 -3.37
CA PRO A 279 -8.20 -6.46 -3.52
C PRO A 279 -9.38 -5.58 -3.92
N HIS A 280 -9.60 -4.50 -3.18
CA HIS A 280 -10.70 -3.58 -3.46
C HIS A 280 -10.26 -2.47 -4.42
N VAL A 281 -10.48 -2.70 -5.71
CA VAL A 281 -10.31 -1.69 -6.77
C VAL A 281 -11.59 -0.85 -6.84
N SER A 282 -11.59 0.33 -6.23
CA SER A 282 -12.76 1.22 -6.19
C SER A 282 -12.93 2.04 -7.45
N LEU A 283 -11.84 2.28 -8.15
CA LEU A 283 -11.81 3.12 -9.34
C LEU A 283 -10.82 2.53 -10.34
N GLU A 284 -11.27 2.30 -11.57
CA GLU A 284 -10.41 1.95 -12.70
C GLU A 284 -10.63 2.95 -13.83
N ARG A 285 -9.55 3.56 -14.34
CA ARG A 285 -9.59 4.61 -15.37
C ARG A 285 -8.37 4.49 -16.30
N PRO A 286 -8.43 5.06 -17.50
CA PRO A 286 -7.24 5.24 -18.33
C PRO A 286 -6.18 6.09 -17.61
N TRP A 287 -4.92 5.78 -17.77
CA TRP A 287 -3.83 6.53 -17.12
C TRP A 287 -3.71 7.99 -17.57
N THR A 288 -4.34 8.33 -18.69
CA THR A 288 -4.48 9.72 -19.14
C THR A 288 -5.25 10.60 -18.16
N GLU A 289 -6.03 10.00 -17.25
CA GLU A 289 -6.76 10.72 -16.20
C GLU A 289 -5.96 10.87 -14.89
N ILE A 290 -4.67 10.52 -14.87
CA ILE A 290 -3.88 10.43 -13.64
C ILE A 290 -3.91 11.70 -12.78
N ALA A 291 -3.84 12.86 -13.39
CA ALA A 291 -3.87 14.13 -12.65
C ALA A 291 -5.19 14.32 -11.87
N ARG A 292 -6.32 13.99 -12.51
CA ARG A 292 -7.65 14.05 -11.89
C ARG A 292 -7.78 12.99 -10.78
N VAL A 293 -7.40 11.74 -11.06
CA VAL A 293 -7.53 10.64 -10.09
C VAL A 293 -6.63 10.88 -8.88
N ALA A 294 -5.44 11.48 -9.06
CA ALA A 294 -4.57 11.88 -7.96
C ALA A 294 -5.23 12.95 -7.06
N GLN A 295 -5.88 13.95 -7.65
CA GLN A 295 -6.65 14.95 -6.88
C GLN A 295 -7.82 14.31 -6.13
N ASP A 296 -8.58 13.40 -6.76
CA ASP A 296 -9.69 12.68 -6.15
C ASP A 296 -9.22 11.80 -4.97
N LEU A 297 -8.06 11.14 -5.10
CA LEU A 297 -7.43 10.39 -4.01
C LEU A 297 -7.07 11.30 -2.82
N MET A 298 -6.46 12.46 -3.08
CA MET A 298 -6.10 13.41 -2.02
C MET A 298 -7.33 13.99 -1.34
N ALA A 299 -8.39 14.26 -2.11
CA ALA A 299 -9.69 14.72 -1.61
C ALA A 299 -10.54 13.61 -0.96
N ARG A 300 -10.06 12.34 -0.95
CA ARG A 300 -10.76 11.18 -0.38
C ARG A 300 -12.13 10.92 -0.99
N ARG A 301 -12.26 11.08 -2.31
CA ARG A 301 -13.54 10.90 -3.04
C ARG A 301 -13.92 9.45 -3.24
N PHE A 302 -13.00 8.50 -3.02
CA PHE A 302 -13.24 7.06 -3.08
C PHE A 302 -12.49 6.33 -1.95
N PRO A 303 -12.99 5.17 -1.47
CA PRO A 303 -12.28 4.28 -0.57
C PRO A 303 -11.29 3.39 -1.34
N GLY A 304 -10.53 2.54 -0.66
CA GLY A 304 -9.69 1.49 -1.29
C GLY A 304 -8.61 2.04 -2.21
N LYS A 305 -8.46 1.42 -3.39
CA LYS A 305 -7.41 1.74 -4.37
C LYS A 305 -8.00 2.22 -5.71
N ALA A 306 -7.31 3.19 -6.30
CA ALA A 306 -7.50 3.54 -7.71
C ALA A 306 -6.42 2.88 -8.56
N VAL A 307 -6.83 2.28 -9.66
CA VAL A 307 -5.99 1.67 -10.68
C VAL A 307 -6.13 2.43 -11.99
N LEU A 308 -5.00 2.64 -12.66
CA LEU A 308 -4.96 3.26 -13.96
C LEU A 308 -4.40 2.27 -14.98
N THR A 309 -5.08 2.11 -16.11
CA THR A 309 -4.73 1.18 -17.19
C THR A 309 -4.06 1.92 -18.36
N LEU A 310 -3.05 1.27 -18.94
CA LEU A 310 -2.25 1.77 -20.06
C LEU A 310 -2.63 1.06 -21.37
#